data_417665bf90365c91e4dca6611ac1b289
#
_entry.id   417665bf90365c91e4dca6611ac1b289
#
_cell.length_a   1.000
_cell.length_b   1.000
_cell.length_c   1.000
_cell.angle_alpha   90.00
_cell.angle_beta   90.00
_cell.angle_gamma   90.00
#
_symmetry.space_group_name_H-M   'P 1'
#
loop_
_entity.id
_entity.type
_entity.pdbx_description
1 polymer ?
#
loop_
_entity_poly.entity_id
_entity_poly.type
_entity_poly.pdbx_seq_one_letter_code
_entity_poly.pdbx_strand_id
1 'polypeptide(L)'
;MKKKNLVPLIVFLLSMCLVGFIVYKTDTHEKWQRHTTAQLNVSTYGERIKNEITNGIAITDTLKQVLISGNGDIKQFDTIAENLISDSIESVQLAPDGVVTDIYPAEGNGAGKIDLLHDKDRGRISCYARDNHTIITQGPFELKQGSYGIAVRNPVYLNDEHGQAYFWGFTIVILRVCLLYTSPSP
;
A
#
# COMPACT_ATOMS: atom_id res chain seq x y z
N MET A 1 -20.25 69.49 -19.10
CA MET A 1 -19.44 68.81 -18.06
C MET A 1 -18.01 69.29 -18.16
N LYS A 2 -17.49 69.92 -17.11
CA LYS A 2 -16.22 70.68 -17.14
C LYS A 2 -15.04 69.68 -17.30
N LYS A 3 -14.18 69.90 -18.30
CA LYS A 3 -12.94 69.12 -18.60
C LYS A 3 -12.04 68.83 -17.38
N LYS A 4 -12.19 69.58 -16.29
CA LYS A 4 -11.41 69.49 -15.06
C LYS A 4 -11.63 68.16 -14.28
N ASN A 5 -12.76 67.48 -14.43
CA ASN A 5 -13.07 66.20 -13.67
C ASN A 5 -12.85 64.95 -14.50
N LEU A 6 -12.48 65.07 -15.78
CA LEU A 6 -12.28 63.98 -16.69
C LEU A 6 -10.96 63.21 -16.38
N VAL A 7 -9.90 63.94 -16.09
CA VAL A 7 -8.57 63.35 -15.82
C VAL A 7 -8.56 62.45 -14.54
N PRO A 8 -9.07 62.96 -13.37
CA PRO A 8 -9.12 62.12 -12.19
C PRO A 8 -10.04 60.89 -12.34
N LEU A 9 -11.12 60.98 -13.13
CA LEU A 9 -12.00 59.87 -13.42
C LEU A 9 -11.27 58.77 -14.24
N ILE A 10 -10.50 59.19 -15.26
CA ILE A 10 -9.72 58.25 -16.09
C ILE A 10 -8.64 57.54 -15.23
N VAL A 11 -7.93 58.28 -14.39
CA VAL A 11 -6.91 57.72 -13.50
C VAL A 11 -7.53 56.74 -12.52
N PHE A 12 -8.70 57.01 -11.94
CA PHE A 12 -9.43 56.13 -11.07
C PHE A 12 -9.85 54.83 -11.77
N LEU A 13 -10.40 54.93 -12.99
CA LEU A 13 -10.78 53.73 -13.78
C LEU A 13 -9.58 52.90 -14.16
N LEU A 14 -8.45 53.50 -14.54
CA LEU A 14 -7.22 52.79 -14.85
C LEU A 14 -6.64 52.06 -13.63
N SER A 15 -6.63 52.70 -12.46
CA SER A 15 -6.18 52.08 -11.21
C SER A 15 -7.07 50.91 -10.80
N MET A 16 -8.38 51.03 -10.95
CA MET A 16 -9.34 49.98 -10.66
C MET A 16 -9.18 48.78 -11.61
N CYS A 17 -8.94 49.02 -12.91
CA CYS A 17 -8.62 47.95 -13.88
C CYS A 17 -7.30 47.28 -13.56
N LEU A 18 -6.28 48.02 -13.14
CA LEU A 18 -4.98 47.46 -12.78
C LEU A 18 -5.07 46.58 -11.54
N VAL A 19 -5.79 47.02 -10.51
CA VAL A 19 -6.04 46.20 -9.29
C VAL A 19 -6.85 44.97 -9.65
N GLY A 20 -7.92 45.10 -10.43
CA GLY A 20 -8.72 43.97 -10.90
C GLY A 20 -7.89 42.94 -11.68
N PHE A 21 -6.98 43.41 -12.55
CA PHE A 21 -6.07 42.57 -13.31
C PHE A 21 -5.08 41.79 -12.40
N ILE A 22 -4.52 42.47 -11.39
CA ILE A 22 -3.60 41.86 -10.43
C ILE A 22 -4.34 40.75 -9.63
N VAL A 23 -5.53 41.08 -9.09
CA VAL A 23 -6.34 40.12 -8.33
C VAL A 23 -6.69 38.90 -9.19
N TYR A 24 -7.13 39.10 -10.42
CA TYR A 24 -7.44 38.03 -11.36
C TYR A 24 -6.22 37.15 -11.66
N LYS A 25 -5.06 37.75 -11.89
CA LYS A 25 -3.81 37.02 -12.13
C LYS A 25 -3.40 36.18 -10.91
N THR A 26 -3.52 36.74 -9.70
CA THR A 26 -3.16 36.05 -8.45
C THR A 26 -4.09 34.88 -8.19
N ASP A 27 -5.41 35.06 -8.30
CA ASP A 27 -6.41 34.00 -8.11
C ASP A 27 -6.21 32.86 -9.11
N THR A 28 -5.94 33.18 -10.37
CA THR A 28 -5.67 32.15 -11.40
C THR A 28 -4.39 31.37 -11.11
N HIS A 29 -3.34 32.06 -10.64
CA HIS A 29 -2.07 31.42 -10.30
C HIS A 29 -2.21 30.50 -9.10
N GLU A 30 -2.93 30.92 -8.05
CA GLU A 30 -3.19 30.08 -6.87
C GLU A 30 -4.00 28.83 -7.23
N LYS A 31 -5.04 28.96 -8.03
CA LYS A 31 -5.84 27.81 -8.49
C LYS A 31 -4.99 26.80 -9.26
N TRP A 32 -4.15 27.29 -10.15
CA TRP A 32 -3.25 26.42 -10.92
C TRP A 32 -2.22 25.71 -10.04
N GLN A 33 -1.61 26.43 -9.08
CA GLN A 33 -0.69 25.81 -8.12
C GLN A 33 -1.36 24.75 -7.25
N ARG A 34 -2.56 25.02 -6.72
CA ARG A 34 -3.33 24.04 -5.94
C ARG A 34 -3.64 22.78 -6.75
N HIS A 35 -4.04 22.92 -8.00
CA HIS A 35 -4.29 21.79 -8.90
C HIS A 35 -3.01 20.99 -9.16
N THR A 36 -1.92 21.65 -9.46
CA THR A 36 -0.63 20.98 -9.74
C THR A 36 -0.11 20.26 -8.50
N THR A 37 -0.18 20.90 -7.33
CA THR A 37 0.24 20.28 -6.06
C THR A 37 -0.63 19.08 -5.71
N ALA A 38 -1.95 19.17 -5.90
CA ALA A 38 -2.85 18.05 -5.67
C ALA A 38 -2.55 16.86 -6.59
N GLN A 39 -2.30 17.12 -7.88
CA GLN A 39 -1.92 16.07 -8.85
C GLN A 39 -0.58 15.42 -8.49
N LEU A 40 0.42 16.22 -8.12
CA LEU A 40 1.73 15.71 -7.70
C LEU A 40 1.61 14.84 -6.44
N ASN A 41 0.82 15.26 -5.46
CA ASN A 41 0.59 14.51 -4.24
C ASN A 41 -0.07 13.16 -4.55
N VAL A 42 -1.13 13.14 -5.34
CA VAL A 42 -1.83 11.90 -5.74
C VAL A 42 -0.87 10.95 -6.48
N SER A 43 -0.09 11.46 -7.42
CA SER A 43 0.91 10.66 -8.15
C SER A 43 1.97 10.08 -7.20
N THR A 44 2.49 10.91 -6.29
CA THR A 44 3.50 10.49 -5.31
C THR A 44 2.96 9.40 -4.38
N TYR A 45 1.72 9.54 -3.90
CA TYR A 45 1.08 8.52 -3.08
C TYR A 45 0.84 7.22 -3.85
N GLY A 46 0.40 7.32 -5.11
CA GLY A 46 0.20 6.15 -5.97
C GLY A 46 1.50 5.37 -6.19
N GLU A 47 2.60 6.05 -6.51
CA GLU A 47 3.92 5.42 -6.67
C GLU A 47 4.44 4.82 -5.34
N ARG A 48 4.17 5.46 -4.22
CA ARG A 48 4.56 4.95 -2.90
C ARG A 48 3.83 3.64 -2.58
N ILE A 49 2.51 3.58 -2.76
CA ILE A 49 1.72 2.36 -2.57
C ILE A 49 2.22 1.24 -3.49
N LYS A 50 2.45 1.55 -4.76
CA LYS A 50 2.97 0.60 -5.73
C LYS A 50 4.34 0.04 -5.30
N ASN A 51 5.24 0.90 -4.84
CA ASN A 51 6.56 0.48 -4.38
C ASN A 51 6.47 -0.43 -3.15
N GLU A 52 5.60 -0.11 -2.18
CA GLU A 52 5.40 -0.95 -1.00
C GLU A 52 4.78 -2.31 -1.35
N ILE A 53 3.82 -2.35 -2.27
CA ILE A 53 3.27 -3.62 -2.76
C ILE A 53 4.38 -4.42 -3.47
N THR A 54 5.19 -3.78 -4.29
CA THR A 54 6.32 -4.45 -4.98
C THR A 54 7.35 -4.99 -3.99
N ASN A 55 7.65 -4.24 -2.93
CA ASN A 55 8.49 -4.70 -1.83
C ASN A 55 7.87 -5.90 -1.11
N GLY A 56 6.57 -5.83 -0.78
CA GLY A 56 5.84 -6.96 -0.19
C GLY A 56 5.89 -8.22 -1.05
N ILE A 57 5.76 -8.08 -2.37
CA ILE A 57 5.90 -9.19 -3.33
C ILE A 57 7.33 -9.77 -3.25
N ALA A 58 8.37 -8.95 -3.27
CA ALA A 58 9.75 -9.39 -3.20
C ALA A 58 10.07 -10.15 -1.90
N ILE A 59 9.51 -9.70 -0.78
CA ILE A 59 9.63 -10.39 0.52
C ILE A 59 8.93 -11.75 0.47
N THR A 60 7.69 -11.83 -0.05
CA THR A 60 6.99 -13.12 -0.16
C THR A 60 7.73 -14.08 -1.08
N ASP A 61 8.35 -13.60 -2.17
CA ASP A 61 9.18 -14.42 -3.05
C ASP A 61 10.45 -14.92 -2.34
N THR A 62 11.10 -14.07 -1.56
CA THR A 62 12.27 -14.45 -0.76
C THR A 62 11.93 -15.56 0.22
N LEU A 63 10.84 -15.41 0.98
CA LEU A 63 10.36 -16.44 1.91
C LEU A 63 10.00 -17.74 1.19
N LYS A 64 9.37 -17.65 0.02
CA LYS A 64 9.07 -18.80 -0.84
C LYS A 64 10.34 -19.56 -1.22
N GLN A 65 11.40 -18.86 -1.63
CA GLN A 65 12.67 -19.50 -1.97
C GLN A 65 13.33 -20.17 -0.76
N VAL A 66 13.26 -19.55 0.41
CA VAL A 66 13.74 -20.15 1.66
C VAL A 66 12.95 -21.41 2.00
N LEU A 67 11.60 -21.39 1.88
CA LEU A 67 10.74 -22.54 2.08
C LEU A 67 11.06 -23.69 1.11
N ILE A 68 11.21 -23.39 -0.17
CA ILE A 68 11.55 -24.39 -1.19
C ILE A 68 12.90 -25.03 -0.87
N SER A 69 13.92 -24.24 -0.51
CA SER A 69 15.25 -24.75 -0.17
C SER A 69 15.27 -25.52 1.16
N GLY A 70 14.37 -25.17 2.10
CA GLY A 70 14.18 -25.84 3.38
C GLY A 70 13.17 -26.99 3.35
N ASN A 71 12.67 -27.37 2.16
CA ASN A 71 11.65 -28.40 1.98
C ASN A 71 10.39 -28.18 2.84
N GLY A 72 9.92 -26.95 2.88
CA GLY A 72 8.69 -26.54 3.60
C GLY A 72 8.91 -26.09 5.03
N ASP A 73 10.14 -25.98 5.49
CA ASP A 73 10.49 -25.49 6.83
C ASP A 73 11.42 -24.28 6.77
N ILE A 74 11.16 -23.30 7.63
CA ILE A 74 12.07 -22.15 7.87
C ILE A 74 12.55 -22.23 9.32
N LYS A 75 13.71 -22.84 9.54
CA LYS A 75 14.27 -23.12 10.89
C LYS A 75 14.47 -21.90 11.78
N GLN A 76 14.50 -20.68 11.25
CA GLN A 76 14.71 -19.44 12.01
C GLN A 76 13.75 -18.37 11.50
N PHE A 77 12.47 -18.73 11.36
CA PHE A 77 11.47 -17.84 10.83
C PHE A 77 11.44 -16.48 11.54
N ASP A 78 11.41 -16.47 12.88
CA ASP A 78 11.34 -15.23 13.65
C ASP A 78 12.55 -14.32 13.40
N THR A 79 13.76 -14.90 13.34
CA THR A 79 14.99 -14.13 13.06
C THR A 79 14.99 -13.54 11.65
N ILE A 80 14.50 -14.29 10.66
CA ILE A 80 14.39 -13.81 9.28
C ILE A 80 13.31 -12.74 9.20
N ALA A 81 12.14 -13.00 9.80
CA ALA A 81 11.01 -12.09 9.78
C ALA A 81 11.30 -10.77 10.51
N GLU A 82 12.05 -10.79 11.62
CA GLU A 82 12.50 -9.60 12.34
C GLU A 82 13.29 -8.63 11.43
N ASN A 83 14.16 -9.17 10.59
CA ASN A 83 14.94 -8.37 9.64
C ASN A 83 14.11 -7.84 8.44
N LEU A 84 12.91 -8.36 8.23
CA LEU A 84 12.01 -7.96 7.16
C LEU A 84 10.96 -6.93 7.61
N ILE A 85 10.73 -6.79 8.93
CA ILE A 85 9.80 -5.81 9.47
C ILE A 85 10.34 -4.39 9.26
N SER A 86 9.45 -3.49 8.90
CA SER A 86 9.73 -2.06 8.74
C SER A 86 8.48 -1.25 9.13
N ASP A 87 8.57 0.06 9.07
CA ASP A 87 7.42 0.93 9.36
C ASP A 87 6.21 0.64 8.47
N SER A 88 6.45 0.22 7.23
CA SER A 88 5.40 -0.12 6.26
C SER A 88 4.95 -1.58 6.31
N ILE A 89 5.71 -2.47 6.95
CA ILE A 89 5.39 -3.89 7.07
C ILE A 89 4.89 -4.20 8.48
N GLU A 90 3.60 -4.49 8.57
CA GLU A 90 2.92 -4.82 9.83
C GLU A 90 3.29 -6.21 10.35
N SER A 91 3.30 -7.20 9.45
CA SER A 91 3.65 -8.58 9.80
C SER A 91 4.06 -9.40 8.58
N VAL A 92 4.85 -10.43 8.87
CA VAL A 92 5.24 -11.48 7.94
C VAL A 92 4.65 -12.80 8.46
N GLN A 93 4.07 -13.61 7.57
CA GLN A 93 3.31 -14.78 7.99
C GLN A 93 3.56 -15.97 7.06
N LEU A 94 3.44 -17.18 7.61
CA LEU A 94 3.39 -18.44 6.88
C LEU A 94 2.04 -19.10 7.11
N ALA A 95 1.49 -19.69 6.05
CA ALA A 95 0.20 -20.36 6.10
C ALA A 95 0.25 -21.71 5.38
N PRO A 96 0.85 -22.75 6.00
CA PRO A 96 0.77 -24.10 5.46
C PRO A 96 -0.69 -24.54 5.34
N ASP A 97 -1.02 -25.23 4.24
CA ASP A 97 -2.39 -25.64 3.89
C ASP A 97 -3.43 -24.52 3.93
N GLY A 98 -2.97 -23.25 3.85
CA GLY A 98 -3.83 -22.07 3.93
C GLY A 98 -4.18 -21.62 5.35
N VAL A 99 -3.71 -22.29 6.39
CA VAL A 99 -3.90 -21.89 7.79
C VAL A 99 -2.67 -21.13 8.29
N VAL A 100 -2.86 -19.91 8.78
CA VAL A 100 -1.76 -19.09 9.29
C VAL A 100 -1.26 -19.66 10.62
N THR A 101 -0.07 -20.24 10.62
CA THR A 101 0.57 -20.85 11.79
C THR A 101 1.67 -19.97 12.39
N ASP A 102 2.48 -19.35 11.54
CA ASP A 102 3.62 -18.54 11.95
C ASP A 102 3.37 -17.07 11.59
N ILE A 103 3.55 -16.19 12.56
CA ILE A 103 3.35 -14.75 12.42
C ILE A 103 4.43 -14.02 13.20
N TYR A 104 5.11 -13.09 12.53
CA TYR A 104 6.01 -12.17 13.20
C TYR A 104 5.61 -10.71 12.91
N PRO A 105 5.53 -9.81 13.90
CA PRO A 105 5.58 -10.11 15.33
C PRO A 105 4.35 -10.88 15.80
N ALA A 106 4.54 -11.78 16.78
CA ALA A 106 3.48 -12.64 17.31
C ALA A 106 2.44 -11.87 18.14
N GLU A 107 2.86 -10.77 18.77
CA GLU A 107 2.00 -9.95 19.63
C GLU A 107 0.85 -9.29 18.84
N GLY A 108 -0.39 -9.48 19.34
CA GLY A 108 -1.61 -8.94 18.71
C GLY A 108 -2.12 -9.73 17.51
N ASN A 109 -1.37 -10.69 17.00
CA ASN A 109 -1.74 -11.52 15.85
C ASN A 109 -2.19 -12.91 16.30
N GLY A 110 -3.29 -13.41 15.71
CA GLY A 110 -3.91 -14.70 16.11
C GLY A 110 -3.40 -15.86 15.28
N ALA A 111 -2.18 -16.38 15.51
CA ALA A 111 -1.69 -17.58 14.87
C ALA A 111 -2.64 -18.78 15.11
N GLY A 112 -2.82 -19.65 14.12
CA GLY A 112 -3.64 -20.85 14.20
C GLY A 112 -5.17 -20.64 14.11
N LYS A 113 -5.64 -19.39 13.97
CA LYS A 113 -7.08 -19.07 13.93
C LYS A 113 -7.57 -18.55 12.57
N ILE A 114 -6.66 -18.30 11.63
CA ILE A 114 -6.99 -17.73 10.33
C ILE A 114 -6.82 -18.82 9.27
N ASP A 115 -7.94 -19.35 8.79
CA ASP A 115 -7.99 -20.26 7.64
C ASP A 115 -8.31 -19.43 6.39
N LEU A 116 -7.30 -19.22 5.56
CA LEU A 116 -7.41 -18.36 4.39
C LEU A 116 -8.22 -18.98 3.25
N LEU A 117 -8.35 -20.28 3.20
CA LEU A 117 -9.07 -20.96 2.12
C LEU A 117 -10.58 -21.07 2.41
N HIS A 118 -10.96 -21.19 3.67
CA HIS A 118 -12.37 -21.36 4.09
C HIS A 118 -12.97 -20.09 4.71
N ASP A 119 -12.21 -19.01 4.80
CA ASP A 119 -12.70 -17.71 5.29
C ASP A 119 -13.72 -17.10 4.31
N LYS A 120 -14.80 -16.50 4.83
CA LYS A 120 -15.88 -15.93 4.01
C LYS A 120 -15.43 -14.80 3.10
N ASP A 121 -14.52 -13.96 3.59
CA ASP A 121 -14.08 -12.74 2.90
C ASP A 121 -12.79 -12.94 2.10
N ARG A 122 -11.95 -13.88 2.56
CA ARG A 122 -10.60 -14.13 2.01
C ARG A 122 -10.53 -15.38 1.15
N GLY A 123 -11.43 -16.35 1.36
CA GLY A 123 -11.37 -17.69 0.75
C GLY A 123 -11.38 -17.63 -0.77
N ARG A 124 -12.32 -16.90 -1.36
CA ARG A 124 -12.44 -16.83 -2.82
C ARG A 124 -11.15 -16.35 -3.50
N ILE A 125 -10.51 -15.30 -2.97
CA ILE A 125 -9.29 -14.74 -3.58
C ILE A 125 -8.07 -15.62 -3.27
N SER A 126 -8.04 -16.26 -2.10
CA SER A 126 -6.97 -17.20 -1.73
C SER A 126 -7.03 -18.48 -2.56
N CYS A 127 -8.22 -19.04 -2.78
CA CYS A 127 -8.41 -20.16 -3.71
C CYS A 127 -8.00 -19.79 -5.13
N TYR A 128 -8.38 -18.59 -5.60
CA TYR A 128 -7.95 -18.10 -6.91
C TYR A 128 -6.43 -18.03 -7.02
N ALA A 129 -5.74 -17.51 -6.00
CA ALA A 129 -4.27 -17.44 -5.97
C ALA A 129 -3.64 -18.82 -6.05
N ARG A 130 -4.15 -19.78 -5.26
CA ARG A 130 -3.73 -21.17 -5.28
C ARG A 130 -3.96 -21.80 -6.66
N ASP A 131 -5.17 -21.75 -7.19
CA ASP A 131 -5.54 -22.49 -8.40
C ASP A 131 -4.88 -21.91 -9.67
N ASN A 132 -4.52 -20.64 -9.67
CA ASN A 132 -3.86 -19.96 -10.80
C ASN A 132 -2.36 -19.71 -10.58
N HIS A 133 -1.76 -20.21 -9.49
CA HIS A 133 -0.33 -20.04 -9.16
C HIS A 133 0.12 -18.57 -9.20
N THR A 134 -0.74 -17.65 -8.77
CA THR A 134 -0.50 -16.21 -8.89
C THR A 134 -0.45 -15.51 -7.54
N ILE A 135 0.43 -14.53 -7.44
CA ILE A 135 0.47 -13.63 -6.28
C ILE A 135 -0.76 -12.74 -6.32
N ILE A 136 -1.38 -12.54 -5.17
CA ILE A 136 -2.52 -11.64 -5.02
C ILE A 136 -2.25 -10.58 -3.97
N THR A 137 -2.89 -9.43 -4.15
CA THR A 137 -3.03 -8.40 -3.13
C THR A 137 -4.49 -8.25 -2.75
N GLN A 138 -4.78 -8.13 -1.47
CA GLN A 138 -6.13 -7.94 -0.95
C GLN A 138 -6.14 -6.84 0.10
N GLY A 139 -7.09 -5.94 0.00
CA GLY A 139 -7.26 -4.84 0.94
C GLY A 139 -7.81 -3.58 0.26
N PRO A 140 -7.85 -2.44 0.96
CA PRO A 140 -7.50 -2.33 2.37
C PRO A 140 -8.53 -2.99 3.29
N PHE A 141 -8.09 -3.54 4.43
CA PHE A 141 -8.93 -4.07 5.49
C PHE A 141 -8.46 -3.55 6.86
N GLU A 142 -9.37 -3.50 7.81
CA GLU A 142 -9.06 -3.02 9.15
C GLU A 142 -8.17 -4.02 9.90
N LEU A 143 -7.06 -3.53 10.46
CA LEU A 143 -6.16 -4.28 11.30
C LEU A 143 -6.63 -4.21 12.75
N LYS A 144 -6.32 -5.23 13.56
CA LYS A 144 -6.72 -5.27 14.98
C LYS A 144 -6.21 -4.08 15.78
N GLN A 145 -5.17 -3.42 15.34
CA GLN A 145 -4.55 -2.26 15.99
C GLN A 145 -5.17 -0.91 15.53
N GLY A 146 -6.30 -0.93 14.81
CA GLY A 146 -7.03 0.27 14.40
C GLY A 146 -6.44 1.00 13.21
N SER A 147 -5.58 0.36 12.43
CA SER A 147 -5.05 0.84 11.15
C SER A 147 -5.58 -0.01 9.98
N TYR A 148 -5.32 0.44 8.74
CA TYR A 148 -5.68 -0.34 7.55
C TYR A 148 -4.47 -1.04 6.98
N GLY A 149 -4.66 -2.28 6.49
CA GLY A 149 -3.63 -3.09 5.87
C GLY A 149 -3.98 -3.60 4.49
N ILE A 150 -2.94 -3.95 3.74
CA ILE A 150 -3.01 -4.69 2.49
C ILE A 150 -2.23 -5.98 2.67
N ALA A 151 -2.87 -7.12 2.40
CA ALA A 151 -2.19 -8.42 2.40
C ALA A 151 -1.65 -8.72 0.99
N VAL A 152 -0.37 -9.09 0.93
CA VAL A 152 0.25 -9.72 -0.24
C VAL A 152 0.38 -11.20 0.08
N ARG A 153 -0.18 -12.08 -0.77
CA ARG A 153 -0.12 -13.55 -0.60
C ARG A 153 0.50 -14.18 -1.83
N ASN A 154 1.50 -15.02 -1.61
CA ASN A 154 2.20 -15.76 -2.65
C ASN A 154 2.02 -17.25 -2.41
N PRO A 155 1.37 -17.99 -3.32
CA PRO A 155 1.21 -19.43 -3.17
C PRO A 155 2.54 -20.16 -3.38
N VAL A 156 2.80 -21.11 -2.51
CA VAL A 156 4.00 -21.93 -2.51
C VAL A 156 3.63 -23.36 -2.89
N TYR A 157 4.43 -23.94 -3.78
CA TYR A 157 4.32 -25.33 -4.20
C TYR A 157 5.64 -26.02 -3.93
N LEU A 158 5.57 -27.22 -3.37
CA LEU A 158 6.71 -28.10 -3.15
C LEU A 158 6.52 -29.39 -3.95
N ASN A 159 7.59 -30.12 -4.12
CA ASN A 159 7.53 -31.45 -4.72
C ASN A 159 7.52 -32.52 -3.63
N ASP A 160 6.70 -33.54 -3.78
CA ASP A 160 6.73 -34.71 -2.95
C ASP A 160 7.92 -35.63 -3.29
N GLU A 161 8.02 -36.79 -2.58
CA GLU A 161 9.07 -37.77 -2.81
C GLU A 161 9.06 -38.40 -4.22
N HIS A 162 7.94 -38.25 -4.94
CA HIS A 162 7.77 -38.71 -6.32
C HIS A 162 7.99 -37.63 -7.35
N GLY A 163 8.34 -36.42 -6.92
CA GLY A 163 8.54 -35.23 -7.78
C GLY A 163 7.23 -34.59 -8.24
N GLN A 164 6.08 -34.95 -7.62
CA GLN A 164 4.81 -34.34 -7.94
C GLN A 164 4.61 -33.06 -7.14
N ALA A 165 4.29 -31.95 -7.84
CA ALA A 165 4.05 -30.67 -7.19
C ALA A 165 2.74 -30.69 -6.40
N TYR A 166 2.78 -30.22 -5.16
CA TYR A 166 1.61 -30.03 -4.32
C TYR A 166 1.60 -28.61 -3.72
N PHE A 167 0.42 -28.12 -3.43
CA PHE A 167 0.26 -26.82 -2.75
C PHE A 167 0.70 -26.97 -1.28
N TRP A 168 1.76 -26.25 -0.92
CA TRP A 168 2.24 -26.22 0.47
C TRP A 168 1.45 -25.21 1.32
N GLY A 169 1.11 -24.05 0.74
CA GLY A 169 0.47 -22.96 1.48
C GLY A 169 0.80 -21.59 0.90
N PHE A 170 0.86 -20.57 1.77
CA PHE A 170 1.18 -19.19 1.39
C PHE A 170 2.32 -18.61 2.22
N THR A 171 3.16 -17.80 1.59
CA THR A 171 3.93 -16.76 2.26
C THR A 171 3.16 -15.45 2.16
N ILE A 172 3.14 -14.68 3.25
CA ILE A 172 2.25 -13.52 3.37
C ILE A 172 3.01 -12.36 4.00
N VAL A 173 2.76 -11.16 3.47
CA VAL A 173 3.17 -9.89 4.05
C VAL A 173 1.94 -9.02 4.23
N ILE A 174 1.78 -8.43 5.40
CA ILE A 174 0.77 -7.42 5.68
C ILE A 174 1.44 -6.04 5.66
N LEU A 175 1.00 -5.19 4.75
CA LEU A 175 1.46 -3.80 4.61
C LEU A 175 0.54 -2.87 5.38
N ARG A 176 1.10 -1.88 6.07
CA ARG A 176 0.37 -0.85 6.82
C ARG A 176 0.04 0.34 5.91
N VAL A 177 -1.24 0.59 5.67
CA VAL A 177 -1.69 1.63 4.73
C VAL A 177 -1.64 3.04 5.31
N CYS A 178 -1.84 3.21 6.62
CA CYS A 178 -1.91 4.55 7.23
C CYS A 178 -0.60 5.35 7.10
N LEU A 179 0.56 4.71 7.10
CA LEU A 179 1.85 5.37 6.87
C LEU A 179 2.03 5.84 5.42
N LEU A 180 1.27 5.27 4.48
CA LEU A 180 1.31 5.67 3.08
C LEU A 180 0.62 7.04 2.85
N TYR A 181 -0.24 7.48 3.77
CA TYR A 181 -0.98 8.75 3.71
C TYR A 181 -0.41 9.85 4.61
N THR A 182 0.45 9.51 5.58
CA THR A 182 1.10 10.51 6.43
C THR A 182 2.38 11.02 5.76
N SER A 183 2.23 12.01 4.90
CA SER A 183 3.36 12.88 4.54
C SER A 183 3.58 13.87 5.69
N PRO A 184 4.81 14.15 6.11
CA PRO A 184 5.04 15.35 6.93
C PRO A 184 4.53 16.53 6.11
N SER A 185 3.57 17.26 6.67
CA SER A 185 3.14 18.55 6.13
C SER A 185 4.36 19.47 6.07
N PRO A 186 4.59 20.18 4.96
CA PRO A 186 5.69 21.12 4.84
C PRO A 186 5.57 22.26 5.84
#